data_cdb6df4ec6f98a55436244d81164d096
#
_entry.id   cdb6df4ec6f98a55436244d81164d096
#
_cell.length_a   1.000
_cell.length_b   1.000
_cell.length_c   1.000
_cell.angle_alpha   90.00
_cell.angle_beta   90.00
_cell.angle_gamma   90.00
#
_symmetry.space_group_name_H-M   'P 1'
#
loop_
_entity.id
_entity.type
_entity.pdbx_description
1 polymer ?
#
loop_
_entity_poly.entity_id
_entity_poly.type
_entity_poly.pdbx_seq_one_letter_code
_entity_poly.pdbx_strand_id
1 'polypeptide(L)'
;MAEIVRKHCDRIAFAHIRNIHHFPNGDFSEAAHRDCCGETGIIEILRAYHDCGFEGYIRPDHGRQLWEEGPGVCRPGYGKYDRALGIQYMLGVWDLLDRLDEEKKKG
;
A
#
# COMPACT_ATOMS: atom_id res chain seq x y z
N MET A 1 -1.45 -3.26 -12.54
CA MET A 1 -0.79 -3.86 -11.34
C MET A 1 -1.68 -4.89 -10.64
N ALA A 2 -2.92 -4.58 -10.35
CA ALA A 2 -3.83 -5.54 -9.69
C ALA A 2 -4.01 -6.85 -10.48
N GLU A 3 -4.06 -6.80 -11.79
CA GLU A 3 -4.16 -7.99 -12.64
C GLU A 3 -2.94 -8.90 -12.51
N ILE A 4 -1.75 -8.31 -12.40
CA ILE A 4 -0.51 -9.06 -12.20
C ILE A 4 -0.56 -9.80 -10.85
N VAL A 5 -1.06 -9.12 -9.82
CA VAL A 5 -1.23 -9.73 -8.49
C VAL A 5 -2.19 -10.92 -8.58
N ARG A 6 -3.36 -10.76 -9.19
CA ARG A 6 -4.33 -11.84 -9.32
C ARG A 6 -3.79 -13.04 -10.07
N LYS A 7 -2.98 -12.80 -11.12
CA LYS A 7 -2.42 -13.85 -11.95
C LYS A 7 -1.30 -14.63 -11.25
N HIS A 8 -0.51 -13.98 -10.40
CA HIS A 8 0.71 -14.56 -9.83
C HIS A 8 0.71 -14.65 -8.30
N CYS A 9 -0.42 -14.44 -7.65
CA CYS A 9 -0.55 -14.38 -6.20
C CYS A 9 0.04 -15.62 -5.50
N ASP A 10 -0.14 -16.78 -6.08
CA ASP A 10 0.37 -18.05 -5.54
C ASP A 10 1.90 -18.13 -5.52
N ARG A 11 2.57 -17.26 -6.26
CA ARG A 11 4.03 -17.22 -6.35
C ARG A 11 4.66 -16.04 -5.61
N ILE A 12 3.84 -15.14 -5.07
CA ILE A 12 4.31 -13.97 -4.34
C ILE A 12 4.47 -14.32 -2.87
N ALA A 13 5.71 -14.23 -2.36
CA ALA A 13 5.99 -14.54 -0.96
C ALA A 13 5.70 -13.36 -0.03
N PHE A 14 6.02 -12.14 -0.47
CA PHE A 14 5.74 -10.91 0.27
C PHE A 14 5.65 -9.74 -0.69
N ALA A 15 5.06 -8.63 -0.23
CA ALA A 15 4.86 -7.46 -1.05
C ALA A 15 5.31 -6.17 -0.35
N HIS A 16 5.90 -5.28 -1.11
CA HIS A 16 6.15 -3.90 -0.70
C HIS A 16 5.17 -3.00 -1.45
N ILE A 17 4.41 -2.20 -0.71
CA ILE A 17 3.40 -1.32 -1.29
C ILE A 17 3.90 0.11 -1.20
N ARG A 18 3.99 0.75 -2.36
CA ARG A 18 4.44 2.14 -2.50
C ARG A 18 3.42 2.92 -3.30
N ASN A 19 3.19 4.16 -2.92
CA ASN A 19 2.37 5.08 -3.69
C ASN A 19 3.21 6.30 -4.10
N ILE A 20 3.04 6.72 -5.35
CA ILE A 20 3.79 7.86 -5.89
C ILE A 20 2.89 8.73 -6.75
N HIS A 21 3.28 10.00 -6.85
CA HIS A 21 2.73 10.93 -7.84
C HIS A 21 3.70 11.03 -9.00
N HIS A 22 3.21 10.86 -10.21
CA HIS A 22 3.95 11.11 -11.44
C HIS A 22 3.66 12.52 -11.95
N PHE A 23 4.71 13.18 -12.42
CA PHE A 23 4.59 14.49 -13.05
C PHE A 23 4.76 14.39 -14.57
N PRO A 24 4.19 15.34 -15.35
CA PRO A 24 4.25 15.27 -16.83
C PRO A 24 5.66 15.23 -17.42
N ASN A 25 6.66 15.74 -16.68
CA ASN A 25 8.07 15.74 -17.12
C ASN A 25 8.79 14.41 -16.85
N GLY A 26 8.11 13.42 -16.31
CA GLY A 26 8.69 12.13 -15.95
C GLY A 26 9.22 12.02 -14.53
N ASP A 27 9.25 13.11 -13.77
CA ASP A 27 9.62 13.07 -12.37
C ASP A 27 8.50 12.45 -11.52
N PHE A 28 8.85 12.05 -10.30
CA PHE A 28 7.88 11.52 -9.35
C PHE A 28 8.20 11.99 -7.92
N SER A 29 7.22 11.93 -7.06
CA SER A 29 7.41 12.13 -5.62
C SER A 29 6.66 11.06 -4.83
N GLU A 30 7.12 10.83 -3.60
CA GLU A 30 6.40 9.92 -2.70
C GLU A 30 5.03 10.49 -2.38
N ALA A 31 4.02 9.61 -2.32
CA ALA A 31 2.65 9.96 -1.93
C ALA A 31 2.25 9.14 -0.70
N ALA A 32 1.31 9.66 0.07
CA ALA A 32 0.72 8.89 1.16
C ALA A 32 0.02 7.65 0.58
N HIS A 33 0.04 6.55 1.31
CA HIS A 33 -0.68 5.35 0.89
C HIS A 33 -2.17 5.61 0.68
N ARG A 34 -2.71 6.51 1.48
CA ARG A 34 -4.12 6.93 1.40
C ARG A 34 -4.44 7.83 0.20
N ASP A 35 -3.44 8.38 -0.46
CA ASP A 35 -3.66 9.37 -1.51
C ASP A 35 -4.29 8.73 -2.75
N CYS A 36 -5.55 9.08 -3.00
CA CYS A 36 -6.30 8.54 -4.13
C CYS A 36 -5.83 9.06 -5.49
N CYS A 37 -5.02 10.11 -5.50
CA CYS A 37 -4.45 10.67 -6.73
C CYS A 37 -3.17 9.96 -7.14
N GLY A 38 -2.68 9.02 -6.33
CA GLY A 38 -1.60 8.15 -6.73
C GLY A 38 -2.03 7.22 -7.85
N GLU A 39 -1.14 6.99 -8.79
CA GLU A 39 -1.46 6.19 -9.99
C GLU A 39 -1.51 4.69 -9.75
N THR A 40 -1.03 4.24 -8.62
CA THR A 40 -0.88 2.81 -8.35
C THR A 40 -2.16 2.14 -7.87
N GLY A 41 -3.18 2.92 -7.48
CA GLY A 41 -4.45 2.34 -7.02
C GLY A 41 -4.27 1.40 -5.84
N ILE A 42 -3.80 1.93 -4.71
CA ILE A 42 -3.47 1.12 -3.53
C ILE A 42 -4.65 0.22 -3.08
N ILE A 43 -5.86 0.76 -3.08
CA ILE A 43 -7.06 -0.02 -2.70
C ILE A 43 -7.25 -1.20 -3.66
N GLU A 44 -7.10 -0.97 -4.95
CA GLU A 44 -7.26 -2.03 -5.95
C GLU A 44 -6.19 -3.11 -5.83
N ILE A 45 -4.96 -2.71 -5.54
CA ILE A 45 -3.85 -3.65 -5.30
C ILE A 45 -4.12 -4.49 -4.06
N LEU A 46 -4.51 -3.86 -2.95
CA LEU A 46 -4.85 -4.57 -1.71
C LEU A 46 -6.05 -5.50 -1.92
N ARG A 47 -7.05 -5.04 -2.66
CA ARG A 47 -8.20 -5.87 -3.01
C ARG A 47 -7.80 -7.10 -3.81
N ALA A 48 -6.86 -6.95 -4.75
CA ALA A 48 -6.35 -8.09 -5.52
C ALA A 48 -5.67 -9.13 -4.62
N TYR A 49 -4.81 -8.68 -3.69
CA TYR A 49 -4.20 -9.58 -2.71
C TYR A 49 -5.23 -10.25 -1.82
N HIS A 50 -6.22 -9.50 -1.37
CA HIS A 50 -7.28 -10.02 -0.53
C HIS A 50 -8.14 -11.07 -1.26
N ASP A 51 -8.54 -10.76 -2.49
CA ASP A 51 -9.40 -11.63 -3.30
C ASP A 51 -8.74 -12.98 -3.60
N CYS A 52 -7.42 -13.01 -3.77
CA CYS A 52 -6.72 -14.26 -4.04
C CYS A 52 -6.25 -15.01 -2.77
N GLY A 53 -6.62 -14.52 -1.58
CA GLY A 53 -6.29 -15.20 -0.33
C GLY A 53 -4.83 -15.12 0.07
N PHE A 54 -4.16 -14.01 -0.25
CA PHE A 54 -2.73 -13.83 0.07
C PHE A 54 -2.49 -13.88 1.58
N GLU A 55 -1.60 -14.75 2.03
CA GLU A 55 -1.24 -14.94 3.43
C GLU A 55 0.18 -14.50 3.79
N GLY A 56 0.91 -13.94 2.82
CA GLY A 56 2.27 -13.45 3.04
C GLY A 56 2.30 -12.09 3.73
N TYR A 57 3.49 -11.53 3.82
CA TYR A 57 3.68 -10.22 4.44
C TYR A 57 3.48 -9.10 3.42
N ILE A 58 2.79 -8.04 3.84
CA ILE A 58 2.65 -6.78 3.10
C ILE A 58 3.22 -5.68 3.98
N ARG A 59 4.10 -4.86 3.41
CA ARG A 59 4.69 -3.74 4.15
C ARG A 59 4.73 -2.48 3.29
N PRO A 60 4.67 -1.28 3.89
CA PRO A 60 4.94 -0.05 3.16
C PRO A 60 6.42 0.00 2.80
N ASP A 61 6.71 0.32 1.55
CA ASP A 61 8.09 0.38 1.06
C ASP A 61 8.72 1.74 1.36
N HIS A 62 8.04 2.82 0.97
CA HIS A 62 8.52 4.19 1.09
C HIS A 62 7.56 5.04 1.92
N GLY A 63 8.07 6.15 2.45
CA GLY A 63 7.29 7.13 3.18
C GLY A 63 7.90 8.51 3.08
N ARG A 64 7.05 9.52 3.13
CA ARG A 64 7.49 10.93 3.15
C ARG A 64 8.06 11.27 4.52
N GLN A 65 8.90 12.28 4.56
CA GLN A 65 9.35 12.86 5.83
C GLN A 65 8.32 13.90 6.28
N LEU A 66 7.42 13.51 7.19
CA LEU A 66 6.32 14.37 7.64
C LEU A 66 6.71 15.28 8.79
N TRP A 67 7.57 14.78 9.67
CA TRP A 67 8.00 15.51 10.87
C TRP A 67 9.50 15.40 10.98
N GLU A 68 10.08 16.22 11.84
CA GLU A 68 11.50 16.14 12.13
C GLU A 68 11.81 14.82 12.84
N GLU A 69 12.56 13.98 12.14
CA GLU A 69 12.89 12.64 12.63
C GLU A 69 14.32 12.52 13.18
N GLY A 70 14.96 13.69 13.39
CA GLY A 70 16.33 13.75 13.91
C GLY A 70 17.39 13.63 12.81
N PRO A 71 18.56 14.25 13.03
CA PRO A 71 19.64 14.21 12.05
C PRO A 71 20.15 12.79 11.83
N GLY A 72 20.27 12.39 10.58
CA GLY A 72 20.86 11.10 10.19
C GLY A 72 20.01 9.87 10.47
N VAL A 73 18.75 10.04 10.86
CA VAL A 73 17.89 8.91 11.26
C VAL A 73 17.27 8.19 10.08
N CYS A 74 16.96 8.89 8.98
CA CYS A 74 16.42 8.23 7.81
C CYS A 74 16.86 8.92 6.51
N ARG A 75 16.86 8.14 5.43
CA ARG A 75 17.11 8.63 4.09
C ARG A 75 15.84 9.28 3.53
N PRO A 76 15.96 10.25 2.61
CA PRO A 76 14.80 10.76 1.89
C PRO A 76 13.98 9.62 1.28
N GLY A 77 12.67 9.68 1.42
CA GLY A 77 11.76 8.63 0.93
C GLY A 77 11.56 7.45 1.89
N TYR A 78 12.16 7.48 3.08
CA TYR A 78 12.05 6.40 4.07
C TYR A 78 11.55 6.91 5.43
N GLY A 79 10.69 7.91 5.43
CA GLY A 79 10.11 8.46 6.65
C GLY A 79 9.33 7.42 7.44
N LYS A 80 9.71 7.20 8.71
CA LYS A 80 9.09 6.16 9.54
C LYS A 80 7.64 6.47 9.91
N TYR A 81 7.32 7.74 10.13
CA TYR A 81 5.96 8.14 10.52
C TYR A 81 4.97 7.95 9.36
N ASP A 82 5.36 8.33 8.17
CA ASP A 82 4.51 8.13 6.99
C ASP A 82 4.32 6.64 6.67
N ARG A 83 5.37 5.84 6.86
CA ARG A 83 5.25 4.38 6.73
C ARG A 83 4.32 3.78 7.79
N ALA A 84 4.36 4.30 9.01
CA ALA A 84 3.42 3.88 10.07
C ALA A 84 1.98 4.23 9.71
N LEU A 85 1.74 5.43 9.18
CA LEU A 85 0.43 5.83 8.68
C LEU A 85 -0.03 4.93 7.54
N GLY A 86 0.88 4.58 6.64
CA GLY A 86 0.61 3.65 5.55
C GLY A 86 0.20 2.26 6.04
N ILE A 87 0.86 1.73 7.06
CA ILE A 87 0.51 0.45 7.67
C ILE A 87 -0.93 0.51 8.20
N GLN A 88 -1.28 1.54 8.96
CA GLN A 88 -2.62 1.67 9.53
C GLN A 88 -3.68 1.82 8.44
N TYR A 89 -3.38 2.55 7.39
CA TYR A 89 -4.29 2.67 6.26
C TYR A 89 -4.54 1.32 5.60
N MET A 90 -3.49 0.56 5.31
CA MET A 90 -3.59 -0.76 4.68
C MET A 90 -4.33 -1.76 5.57
N LEU A 91 -4.09 -1.74 6.88
CA LEU A 91 -4.83 -2.57 7.84
C LEU A 91 -6.32 -2.22 7.85
N GLY A 92 -6.65 -0.93 7.84
CA GLY A 92 -8.04 -0.50 7.77
C GLY A 92 -8.75 -0.95 6.50
N VAL A 93 -8.08 -0.85 5.36
CA VAL A 93 -8.62 -1.34 4.08
C VAL A 93 -8.83 -2.86 4.14
N TRP A 94 -7.87 -3.60 4.66
CA TRP A 94 -7.96 -5.05 4.77
C TRP A 94 -9.12 -5.47 5.69
N ASP A 95 -9.26 -4.82 6.83
CA ASP A 95 -10.37 -5.08 7.75
C ASP A 95 -11.72 -4.84 7.09
N LEU A 96 -11.83 -3.78 6.30
CA LEU A 96 -13.06 -3.51 5.55
C LEU A 96 -13.34 -4.60 4.51
N LEU A 97 -12.33 -5.05 3.79
CA LEU A 97 -12.49 -6.13 2.81
C LEU A 97 -12.95 -7.43 3.49
N ASP A 98 -12.40 -7.76 4.66
CA ASP A 98 -12.84 -8.92 5.44
C ASP A 98 -14.33 -8.79 5.82
N ARG A 99 -14.77 -7.64 6.26
CA ARG A 99 -16.17 -7.41 6.63
C ARG A 99 -17.11 -7.52 5.43
N LEU A 100 -16.71 -6.99 4.29
CA LEU A 100 -17.50 -7.08 3.07
C LEU A 100 -17.66 -8.53 2.60
N ASP A 101 -16.61 -9.34 2.73
CA ASP A 101 -16.68 -10.76 2.42
C ASP A 101 -17.61 -11.51 3.37
N GLU A 102 -17.58 -11.21 4.66
CA GLU A 102 -18.50 -11.79 5.64
C GLU A 102 -19.95 -11.44 5.33
N GLU A 103 -20.23 -10.20 4.95
CA GLU A 103 -21.58 -9.77 4.56
C GLU A 103 -22.07 -10.52 3.33
N LYS A 104 -21.23 -10.75 2.35
CA LYS A 104 -21.58 -11.54 1.16
C LYS A 104 -21.92 -12.97 1.50
N LYS A 105 -21.23 -13.57 2.48
CA LYS A 105 -21.50 -14.95 2.92
C LYS A 105 -22.80 -15.07 3.67
N LYS A 106 -23.26 -14.00 4.33
CA LYS A 106 -24.52 -13.97 5.05
C LYS A 106 -25.74 -13.66 4.16
N GLY A 107 -25.47 -13.03 3.03
CA GLY A 107 -26.48 -12.70 2.05
C GLY A 107 -26.71 -13.80 1.06
#